data_f14d65d41d5babc5df430093d15ee0e9
#
_entry.id   f14d65d41d5babc5df430093d15ee0e9
#
_cell.length_a   1.000
_cell.length_b   1.000
_cell.length_c   1.000
_cell.angle_alpha   90.00
_cell.angle_beta   90.00
_cell.angle_gamma   90.00
#
_symmetry.space_group_name_H-M   'P 1'
#
loop_
_entity.id
_entity.type
_entity.pdbx_description
1 polymer ?
#
loop_
_entity_poly.entity_id
_entity_poly.type
_entity_poly.pdbx_seq_one_letter_code
_entity_poly.pdbx_strand_id
1 'polypeptide(L)'
;MTQTPLNPGDSPLVREALSSVVSRETSATQTADAPTQDISPSEAPSSGTAAPADGSWPRPSKCRVIAVANQKGGVGKTTTSVNLAAALSMNGERVLVVDLDPQGNASTALATEHRGDVPDVYQVLVDDLPMADIVKAVPDMPGLFCAPATIDLAGAEIELVSLVAREARLRRALSAYEAELDYIIIDCPPSLGLLTVNALVAADEVLIPIQCEYYALEGLGQLLRNVDLIKAHLNPTLNLSTIVLTMYDGRTRLASQVADEVRAHFGDTVLNTVIPRSVRLSEAPSYGQSVMTYDPGSSGAMAYMDAAREIAYRAVTV
;
A
#
# COMPACT_ATOMS: atom_id res chain seq x y z
N MET A 1 -30.84 -34.90 8.80
CA MET A 1 -29.41 -34.69 9.05
C MET A 1 -29.09 -33.25 8.70
N THR A 2 -29.13 -32.40 9.69
CA THR A 2 -28.85 -30.96 9.57
C THR A 2 -27.34 -30.76 9.66
N GLN A 3 -26.70 -30.37 8.55
CA GLN A 3 -25.30 -29.96 8.56
C GLN A 3 -25.19 -28.62 9.27
N THR A 4 -24.43 -28.59 10.36
CA THR A 4 -24.02 -27.36 11.04
C THR A 4 -23.12 -26.55 10.08
N PRO A 5 -23.32 -25.25 9.85
CA PRO A 5 -22.44 -24.46 9.03
C PRO A 5 -21.05 -24.37 9.69
N LEU A 6 -19.99 -24.70 8.93
CA LEU A 6 -18.60 -24.57 9.36
C LEU A 6 -18.29 -23.11 9.70
N ASN A 7 -17.64 -22.90 10.83
CA ASN A 7 -17.16 -21.59 11.26
C ASN A 7 -16.06 -21.12 10.26
N PRO A 8 -16.09 -19.87 9.73
CA PRO A 8 -15.12 -19.38 8.76
C PRO A 8 -13.65 -19.48 9.23
N GLY A 9 -13.39 -19.44 10.53
CA GLY A 9 -12.06 -19.64 11.13
C GLY A 9 -11.56 -21.08 11.12
N ASP A 10 -12.38 -22.04 10.74
CA ASP A 10 -12.02 -23.47 10.70
C ASP A 10 -11.55 -23.95 9.31
N SER A 11 -11.43 -23.04 8.33
CA SER A 11 -10.89 -23.40 7.01
C SER A 11 -9.41 -23.83 7.13
N PRO A 12 -9.05 -25.06 6.70
CA PRO A 12 -7.66 -25.53 6.74
C PRO A 12 -6.67 -24.60 6.03
N LEU A 13 -7.11 -23.94 4.96
CA LEU A 13 -6.29 -23.01 4.16
C LEU A 13 -5.98 -21.71 4.93
N VAL A 14 -6.95 -21.21 5.71
CA VAL A 14 -6.75 -20.02 6.57
C VAL A 14 -5.77 -20.36 7.69
N ARG A 15 -5.93 -21.52 8.33
CA ARG A 15 -5.00 -21.99 9.39
C ARG A 15 -3.59 -22.23 8.84
N GLU A 16 -3.44 -22.76 7.64
CA GLU A 16 -2.14 -23.04 7.03
C GLU A 16 -1.43 -21.72 6.65
N ALA A 17 -2.13 -20.74 6.07
CA ALA A 17 -1.59 -19.43 5.78
C ALA A 17 -1.16 -18.68 7.06
N LEU A 18 -1.96 -18.76 8.12
CA LEU A 18 -1.69 -18.14 9.41
C LEU A 18 -0.58 -18.87 10.19
N SER A 19 -0.54 -20.20 10.19
CA SER A 19 0.48 -20.97 10.92
C SER A 19 1.88 -20.82 10.32
N SER A 20 2.01 -20.57 9.02
CA SER A 20 3.29 -20.35 8.37
C SER A 20 3.95 -19.02 8.76
N VAL A 21 3.17 -18.02 9.17
CA VAL A 21 3.65 -16.73 9.67
C VAL A 21 4.05 -16.83 11.16
N VAL A 22 3.24 -17.50 11.98
CA VAL A 22 3.49 -17.66 13.43
C VAL A 22 4.72 -18.51 13.74
N SER A 23 5.04 -19.52 12.92
CA SER A 23 6.15 -20.45 13.19
C SER A 23 7.54 -19.81 13.10
N ARG A 24 7.68 -18.60 12.59
CA ARG A 24 8.97 -17.89 12.47
C ARG A 24 9.26 -16.94 13.61
N GLU A 25 8.25 -16.43 14.33
CA GLU A 25 8.47 -15.54 15.48
C GLU A 25 8.83 -16.27 16.77
N THR A 26 8.52 -17.58 16.88
CA THR A 26 8.73 -18.37 18.11
C THR A 26 10.15 -18.94 18.28
N SER A 27 11.04 -18.78 17.31
CA SER A 27 12.43 -19.33 17.38
C SER A 27 13.47 -18.44 18.06
N ALA A 28 13.10 -17.26 18.53
CA ALA A 28 14.08 -16.26 19.02
C ALA A 28 14.08 -16.01 20.54
N THR A 29 13.29 -16.73 21.36
CA THR A 29 13.30 -16.46 22.82
C THR A 29 13.10 -17.72 23.65
N GLN A 30 14.22 -18.42 23.93
CA GLN A 30 14.34 -19.29 25.10
C GLN A 30 15.77 -19.14 25.65
N THR A 31 15.91 -18.36 26.73
CA THR A 31 16.78 -18.70 27.85
C THR A 31 16.57 -17.72 29.02
N ALA A 32 16.50 -18.36 30.21
CA ALA A 32 16.85 -17.86 31.54
C ALA A 32 15.75 -17.27 32.43
N ASP A 33 15.33 -18.13 33.35
CA ASP A 33 14.78 -17.89 34.69
C ASP A 33 15.62 -16.96 35.55
N ALA A 34 15.03 -15.99 36.27
CA ALA A 34 15.43 -15.50 37.59
C ALA A 34 14.45 -14.42 38.11
N PRO A 35 14.43 -14.05 39.42
CA PRO A 35 13.23 -14.02 40.20
C PRO A 35 12.54 -12.64 40.35
N THR A 36 11.27 -12.70 40.73
CA THR A 36 10.37 -11.60 41.15
C THR A 36 11.01 -10.63 42.14
N GLN A 37 11.04 -9.34 41.77
CA GLN A 37 11.11 -8.22 42.69
C GLN A 37 9.99 -7.23 42.42
N ASP A 38 9.22 -6.94 43.47
CA ASP A 38 8.25 -5.86 43.57
C ASP A 38 8.89 -4.51 43.24
N ILE A 39 8.36 -3.80 42.23
CA ILE A 39 8.71 -2.40 41.98
C ILE A 39 7.40 -1.64 41.70
N SER A 40 7.15 -0.65 42.54
CA SER A 40 6.11 0.38 42.44
C SER A 40 6.12 1.12 41.09
N PRO A 41 5.00 1.74 40.66
CA PRO A 41 4.88 2.34 39.34
C PRO A 41 5.78 3.57 39.22
N SER A 42 6.82 3.43 38.38
CA SER A 42 7.65 4.55 37.90
C SER A 42 7.01 5.14 36.65
N GLU A 43 6.89 6.44 36.65
CA GLU A 43 6.37 7.26 35.56
C GLU A 43 7.02 6.91 34.21
N ALA A 44 6.19 6.64 33.21
CA ALA A 44 6.60 6.49 31.83
C ALA A 44 7.16 7.81 31.28
N PRO A 45 8.29 7.83 30.57
CA PRO A 45 8.72 9.02 29.86
C PRO A 45 7.79 9.26 28.67
N SER A 46 6.99 10.30 28.74
CA SER A 46 6.19 10.85 27.63
C SER A 46 7.12 11.52 26.63
N SER A 47 7.68 10.78 25.68
CA SER A 47 8.26 11.36 24.46
C SER A 47 7.20 11.37 23.36
N GLY A 48 6.10 12.06 23.60
CA GLY A 48 5.14 12.42 22.58
C GLY A 48 5.68 13.60 21.79
N THR A 49 6.03 13.42 20.54
CA THR A 49 6.20 14.51 19.59
C THR A 49 4.86 15.22 19.52
N ALA A 50 4.79 16.47 20.00
CA ALA A 50 3.57 17.26 20.02
C ALA A 50 3.04 17.39 18.59
N ALA A 51 1.74 17.15 18.39
CA ALA A 51 1.07 17.45 17.14
C ALA A 51 1.33 18.93 16.76
N PRO A 52 1.54 19.23 15.46
CA PRO A 52 1.74 20.62 15.01
C PRO A 52 0.61 21.51 15.50
N ALA A 53 0.95 22.68 16.02
CA ALA A 53 -0.01 23.61 16.64
C ALA A 53 -1.00 24.21 15.62
N ASP A 54 -0.77 24.05 14.33
CA ASP A 54 -1.56 24.58 13.21
C ASP A 54 -2.57 23.58 12.62
N GLY A 55 -2.64 22.36 13.17
CA GLY A 55 -3.54 21.31 12.68
C GLY A 55 -3.06 20.62 11.41
N SER A 56 -1.87 20.93 10.89
CA SER A 56 -1.23 20.19 9.79
C SER A 56 -0.82 18.80 10.25
N TRP A 57 -0.73 17.85 9.28
CA TRP A 57 -0.21 16.53 9.59
C TRP A 57 1.33 16.55 9.65
N PRO A 58 1.95 15.62 10.39
CA PRO A 58 3.40 15.54 10.43
C PRO A 58 3.94 15.13 9.08
N ARG A 59 4.94 15.87 8.58
CA ARG A 59 5.68 15.49 7.38
C ARG A 59 6.75 14.46 7.69
N PRO A 60 6.98 13.49 6.79
CA PRO A 60 8.06 12.55 6.97
C PRO A 60 9.42 13.25 6.87
N SER A 61 10.41 12.80 7.66
CA SER A 61 11.78 13.34 7.64
C SER A 61 12.55 13.00 6.37
N LYS A 62 12.11 11.98 5.64
CA LYS A 62 12.60 11.55 4.32
C LYS A 62 11.43 11.12 3.45
N CYS A 63 11.59 11.18 2.14
CA CYS A 63 10.58 10.64 1.23
C CYS A 63 10.27 9.17 1.57
N ARG A 64 8.99 8.84 1.72
CA ARG A 64 8.51 7.46 1.96
C ARG A 64 8.05 6.84 0.66
N VAL A 65 8.66 5.73 0.29
CA VAL A 65 8.29 4.98 -0.92
C VAL A 65 7.43 3.78 -0.51
N ILE A 66 6.15 3.82 -0.87
CA ILE A 66 5.14 2.85 -0.45
C ILE A 66 4.63 2.06 -1.66
N ALA A 67 4.87 0.74 -1.69
CA ALA A 67 4.28 -0.13 -2.71
C ALA A 67 2.90 -0.62 -2.24
N VAL A 68 1.85 -0.36 -3.03
CA VAL A 68 0.50 -0.86 -2.77
C VAL A 68 0.29 -2.16 -3.52
N ALA A 69 0.37 -3.28 -2.83
CA ALA A 69 0.43 -4.61 -3.43
C ALA A 69 -0.61 -5.58 -2.84
N ASN A 70 -1.22 -6.37 -3.71
CA ASN A 70 -2.00 -7.56 -3.38
C ASN A 70 -2.21 -8.38 -4.67
N GLN A 71 -2.06 -9.71 -4.58
CA GLN A 71 -2.28 -10.62 -5.73
C GLN A 71 -3.73 -10.68 -6.17
N LYS A 72 -4.67 -10.51 -5.24
CA LYS A 72 -6.09 -10.57 -5.55
C LYS A 72 -6.50 -9.34 -6.36
N GLY A 73 -7.12 -9.57 -7.52
CA GLY A 73 -7.75 -8.51 -8.31
C GLY A 73 -8.96 -7.92 -7.58
N GLY A 74 -9.22 -6.63 -7.82
CA GLY A 74 -10.43 -5.97 -7.30
C GLY A 74 -10.45 -5.66 -5.80
N VAL A 75 -9.34 -5.81 -5.06
CA VAL A 75 -9.28 -5.47 -3.62
C VAL A 75 -9.14 -3.98 -3.33
N GLY A 76 -9.08 -3.14 -4.36
CA GLY A 76 -8.95 -1.69 -4.22
C GLY A 76 -7.51 -1.17 -4.17
N LYS A 77 -6.53 -1.85 -4.79
CA LYS A 77 -5.14 -1.35 -4.88
C LYS A 77 -5.08 0.05 -5.48
N THR A 78 -5.47 0.18 -6.72
CA THR A 78 -5.47 1.46 -7.45
C THR A 78 -6.34 2.51 -6.76
N THR A 79 -7.54 2.12 -6.29
CA THR A 79 -8.40 3.03 -5.51
C THR A 79 -7.69 3.54 -4.26
N THR A 80 -6.95 2.67 -3.57
CA THR A 80 -6.18 3.05 -2.38
C THR A 80 -5.00 3.94 -2.74
N SER A 81 -4.21 3.57 -3.75
CA SER A 81 -3.06 4.36 -4.24
C SER A 81 -3.46 5.79 -4.59
N VAL A 82 -4.49 5.94 -5.42
CA VAL A 82 -4.97 7.24 -5.91
C VAL A 82 -5.54 8.09 -4.78
N ASN A 83 -6.42 7.53 -3.94
CA ASN A 83 -7.13 8.32 -2.94
C ASN A 83 -6.27 8.66 -1.71
N LEU A 84 -5.31 7.80 -1.34
CA LEU A 84 -4.29 8.14 -0.35
C LEU A 84 -3.37 9.26 -0.86
N ALA A 85 -2.90 9.17 -2.11
CA ALA A 85 -2.07 10.20 -2.72
C ALA A 85 -2.80 11.55 -2.77
N ALA A 86 -4.08 11.52 -3.18
CA ALA A 86 -4.93 12.71 -3.21
C ALA A 86 -5.12 13.33 -1.81
N ALA A 87 -5.43 12.51 -0.80
CA ALA A 87 -5.62 12.98 0.57
C ALA A 87 -4.35 13.59 1.18
N LEU A 88 -3.18 12.97 0.97
CA LEU A 88 -1.88 13.49 1.39
C LEU A 88 -1.58 14.83 0.71
N SER A 89 -1.77 14.92 -0.62
CA SER A 89 -1.55 16.14 -1.38
C SER A 89 -2.46 17.29 -0.93
N MET A 90 -3.74 17.02 -0.63
CA MET A 90 -4.66 18.01 -0.09
C MET A 90 -4.23 18.55 1.29
N ASN A 91 -3.46 17.78 2.03
CA ASN A 91 -2.85 18.22 3.30
C ASN A 91 -1.50 18.96 3.10
N GLY A 92 -1.07 19.16 1.86
CA GLY A 92 0.11 19.95 1.51
C GLY A 92 1.39 19.14 1.28
N GLU A 93 1.33 17.80 1.30
CA GLU A 93 2.45 16.93 0.94
C GLU A 93 2.66 16.88 -0.58
N ARG A 94 3.91 16.67 -0.98
CA ARG A 94 4.28 16.44 -2.38
C ARG A 94 4.33 14.93 -2.65
N VAL A 95 3.41 14.47 -3.48
CA VAL A 95 3.17 13.03 -3.70
C VAL A 95 3.32 12.67 -5.16
N LEU A 96 4.11 11.62 -5.46
CA LEU A 96 4.20 11.00 -6.77
C LEU A 96 3.47 9.64 -6.74
N VAL A 97 2.53 9.44 -7.64
CA VAL A 97 1.96 8.11 -7.94
C VAL A 97 2.72 7.53 -9.13
N VAL A 98 3.28 6.34 -8.97
CA VAL A 98 3.88 5.56 -10.06
C VAL A 98 2.91 4.45 -10.41
N ASP A 99 2.31 4.53 -11.60
CA ASP A 99 1.40 3.48 -12.10
C ASP A 99 2.24 2.35 -12.71
N LEU A 100 2.20 1.16 -12.10
CA LEU A 100 2.90 -0.03 -12.58
C LEU A 100 1.93 -1.11 -13.12
N ASP A 101 0.64 -0.80 -13.20
CA ASP A 101 -0.33 -1.69 -13.83
C ASP A 101 -0.46 -1.35 -15.32
N PRO A 102 -0.21 -2.28 -16.25
CA PRO A 102 -0.39 -2.06 -17.69
C PRO A 102 -1.80 -1.61 -18.08
N GLN A 103 -2.79 -1.77 -17.19
CA GLN A 103 -4.14 -1.28 -17.41
C GLN A 103 -4.25 0.25 -17.31
N GLY A 104 -3.26 0.94 -16.74
CA GLY A 104 -3.23 2.40 -16.61
C GLY A 104 -4.37 2.98 -15.76
N ASN A 105 -4.87 2.20 -14.78
CA ASN A 105 -6.04 2.60 -14.00
C ASN A 105 -5.74 3.78 -13.07
N ALA A 106 -4.55 3.86 -12.48
CA ALA A 106 -4.16 5.01 -11.67
C ALA A 106 -3.97 6.25 -12.53
N SER A 107 -3.35 6.11 -13.70
CA SER A 107 -3.20 7.17 -14.71
C SER A 107 -4.56 7.73 -15.15
N THR A 108 -5.53 6.84 -15.44
CA THR A 108 -6.90 7.23 -15.77
C THR A 108 -7.57 8.00 -14.63
N ALA A 109 -7.48 7.47 -13.40
CA ALA A 109 -8.13 8.07 -12.23
C ALA A 109 -7.54 9.43 -11.83
N LEU A 110 -6.31 9.73 -12.26
CA LEU A 110 -5.63 11.01 -12.05
C LEU A 110 -5.65 11.92 -13.28
N ALA A 111 -6.49 11.63 -14.28
CA ALA A 111 -6.58 12.38 -15.55
C ALA A 111 -5.20 12.62 -16.22
N THR A 112 -4.26 11.71 -15.99
CA THR A 112 -2.93 11.80 -16.58
C THR A 112 -2.97 11.18 -17.98
N GLU A 113 -2.46 11.92 -18.98
CA GLU A 113 -2.39 11.42 -20.36
C GLU A 113 -1.47 10.19 -20.43
N HIS A 114 -2.00 9.08 -20.93
CA HIS A 114 -1.31 7.79 -21.00
C HIS A 114 -1.76 6.97 -22.23
N ARG A 115 -2.16 7.64 -23.31
CA ARG A 115 -2.58 7.01 -24.57
C ARG A 115 -1.72 7.49 -25.72
N GLY A 116 -1.55 6.63 -26.74
CA GLY A 116 -0.68 6.92 -27.88
C GLY A 116 0.80 6.85 -27.52
N ASP A 117 1.66 7.55 -28.26
CA ASP A 117 3.12 7.56 -28.08
C ASP A 117 3.57 8.46 -26.92
N VAL A 118 2.90 8.38 -25.78
CA VAL A 118 3.26 9.17 -24.60
C VAL A 118 4.30 8.41 -23.80
N PRO A 119 5.45 9.03 -23.43
CA PRO A 119 6.44 8.42 -22.56
C PRO A 119 5.83 8.02 -21.23
N ASP A 120 6.15 6.80 -20.79
CA ASP A 120 5.56 6.17 -19.60
C ASP A 120 6.60 5.34 -18.81
N VAL A 121 6.15 4.62 -17.82
CA VAL A 121 7.01 3.79 -16.96
C VAL A 121 7.68 2.64 -17.73
N TYR A 122 7.13 2.20 -18.87
CA TYR A 122 7.78 1.20 -19.71
C TYR A 122 9.17 1.68 -20.16
N GLN A 123 9.28 2.89 -20.76
CA GLN A 123 10.57 3.42 -21.20
C GLN A 123 11.55 3.64 -20.03
N VAL A 124 11.05 3.99 -18.85
CA VAL A 124 11.89 4.08 -17.66
C VAL A 124 12.49 2.73 -17.29
N LEU A 125 11.69 1.67 -17.34
CA LEU A 125 12.13 0.33 -16.95
C LEU A 125 12.98 -0.37 -18.03
N VAL A 126 12.67 -0.16 -19.31
CA VAL A 126 13.30 -0.89 -20.43
C VAL A 126 14.39 -0.07 -21.07
N ASP A 127 14.12 1.19 -21.36
CA ASP A 127 15.02 2.06 -22.17
C ASP A 127 15.89 2.99 -21.32
N ASP A 128 15.82 2.91 -19.99
CA ASP A 128 16.53 3.82 -19.06
C ASP A 128 16.16 5.31 -19.22
N LEU A 129 14.92 5.61 -19.69
CA LEU A 129 14.45 6.99 -19.78
C LEU A 129 14.39 7.61 -18.36
N PRO A 130 14.86 8.86 -18.16
CA PRO A 130 14.77 9.51 -16.85
C PRO A 130 13.33 9.65 -16.38
N MET A 131 13.09 9.41 -15.08
CA MET A 131 11.76 9.56 -14.46
C MET A 131 11.19 10.98 -14.66
N ALA A 132 12.05 11.99 -14.70
CA ALA A 132 11.66 13.39 -14.91
C ALA A 132 10.95 13.63 -16.26
N ASP A 133 11.25 12.82 -17.28
CA ASP A 133 10.69 12.99 -18.62
C ASP A 133 9.25 12.47 -18.75
N ILE A 134 8.82 11.65 -17.80
CA ILE A 134 7.48 11.03 -17.80
C ILE A 134 6.54 11.57 -16.72
N VAL A 135 7.07 12.15 -15.63
CA VAL A 135 6.25 12.64 -14.51
C VAL A 135 5.43 13.85 -14.93
N LYS A 136 4.14 13.81 -14.66
CA LYS A 136 3.17 14.87 -14.97
C LYS A 136 2.48 15.34 -13.70
N ALA A 137 2.22 16.66 -13.63
CA ALA A 137 1.36 17.20 -12.58
C ALA A 137 -0.09 16.77 -12.81
N VAL A 138 -0.76 16.38 -11.73
CA VAL A 138 -2.20 16.02 -11.80
C VAL A 138 -3.03 17.29 -11.86
N PRO A 139 -3.99 17.40 -12.81
CA PRO A 139 -4.88 18.56 -12.89
C PRO A 139 -5.62 18.82 -11.58
N ASP A 140 -5.80 20.09 -11.24
CA ASP A 140 -6.58 20.56 -10.08
C ASP A 140 -6.13 20.03 -8.70
N MET A 141 -4.94 19.37 -8.63
CA MET A 141 -4.39 18.84 -7.41
C MET A 141 -2.92 19.28 -7.20
N PRO A 142 -2.70 20.49 -6.68
CA PRO A 142 -1.33 20.99 -6.43
C PRO A 142 -0.55 20.06 -5.50
N GLY A 143 0.69 19.72 -5.88
CA GLY A 143 1.54 18.80 -5.11
C GLY A 143 1.34 17.32 -5.44
N LEU A 144 0.37 16.96 -6.28
CA LEU A 144 0.18 15.60 -6.76
C LEU A 144 0.75 15.43 -8.17
N PHE A 145 1.53 14.37 -8.37
CA PHE A 145 2.17 14.01 -9.62
C PHE A 145 1.88 12.56 -9.97
N CYS A 146 1.93 12.22 -11.26
CA CYS A 146 1.77 10.86 -11.75
C CYS A 146 2.83 10.52 -12.79
N ALA A 147 3.48 9.38 -12.65
CA ALA A 147 4.24 8.70 -13.68
C ALA A 147 3.31 7.65 -14.31
N PRO A 148 2.84 7.85 -15.55
CA PRO A 148 1.78 7.04 -16.13
C PRO A 148 2.26 5.68 -16.60
N ALA A 149 1.31 4.73 -16.74
CA ALA A 149 1.47 3.48 -17.45
C ALA A 149 0.62 3.47 -18.73
N THR A 150 1.16 2.89 -19.79
CA THR A 150 0.42 2.52 -20.98
C THR A 150 0.30 1.00 -21.09
N ILE A 151 -0.43 0.52 -22.09
CA ILE A 151 -0.55 -0.92 -22.35
C ILE A 151 0.79 -1.55 -22.71
N ASP A 152 1.76 -0.78 -23.21
CA ASP A 152 3.09 -1.25 -23.60
C ASP A 152 3.87 -1.79 -22.40
N LEU A 153 3.55 -1.33 -21.18
CA LEU A 153 4.12 -1.84 -19.94
C LEU A 153 3.90 -3.36 -19.77
N ALA A 154 2.87 -3.95 -20.42
CA ALA A 154 2.71 -5.41 -20.45
C ALA A 154 3.88 -6.13 -21.12
N GLY A 155 4.53 -5.50 -22.10
CA GLY A 155 5.73 -6.01 -22.76
C GLY A 155 6.97 -5.99 -21.86
N ALA A 156 7.03 -5.07 -20.92
CA ALA A 156 8.18 -4.92 -20.02
C ALA A 156 8.48 -6.19 -19.21
N GLU A 157 7.47 -6.97 -18.81
CA GLU A 157 7.71 -8.22 -18.09
C GLU A 157 8.51 -9.24 -18.89
N ILE A 158 8.39 -9.24 -20.23
CA ILE A 158 9.15 -10.12 -21.13
C ILE A 158 10.55 -9.54 -21.37
N GLU A 159 10.64 -8.26 -21.67
CA GLU A 159 11.89 -7.62 -22.03
C GLU A 159 12.86 -7.49 -20.87
N LEU A 160 12.35 -7.19 -19.68
CA LEU A 160 13.14 -7.14 -18.45
C LEU A 160 13.89 -8.46 -18.17
N VAL A 161 13.40 -9.62 -18.63
CA VAL A 161 14.05 -10.91 -18.37
C VAL A 161 15.49 -10.93 -18.87
N SER A 162 15.76 -10.25 -19.98
CA SER A 162 17.09 -10.20 -20.61
C SER A 162 17.98 -9.08 -20.09
N LEU A 163 17.43 -8.14 -19.30
CA LEU A 163 18.15 -6.95 -18.87
C LEU A 163 18.96 -7.20 -17.58
N VAL A 164 20.12 -6.51 -17.49
CA VAL A 164 20.95 -6.55 -16.29
C VAL A 164 20.28 -5.75 -15.16
N ALA A 165 20.39 -6.25 -13.93
CA ALA A 165 19.79 -5.65 -12.73
C ALA A 165 18.28 -5.36 -12.88
N ARG A 166 17.59 -6.22 -13.59
CA ARG A 166 16.17 -6.10 -13.99
C ARG A 166 15.22 -5.87 -12.81
N GLU A 167 15.56 -6.36 -11.62
CA GLU A 167 14.76 -6.21 -10.41
C GLU A 167 14.91 -4.84 -9.74
N ALA A 168 15.95 -4.07 -10.08
CA ALA A 168 16.31 -2.81 -9.44
C ALA A 168 16.15 -1.57 -10.33
N ARG A 169 15.55 -1.73 -11.51
CA ARG A 169 15.48 -0.63 -12.50
C ARG A 169 14.62 0.52 -12.00
N LEU A 170 13.46 0.24 -11.42
CA LEU A 170 12.62 1.29 -10.82
C LEU A 170 13.33 1.98 -9.65
N ARG A 171 13.99 1.22 -8.75
CA ARG A 171 14.76 1.80 -7.64
C ARG A 171 15.84 2.77 -8.15
N ARG A 172 16.57 2.39 -9.20
CA ARG A 172 17.60 3.23 -9.80
C ARG A 172 17.00 4.51 -10.38
N ALA A 173 15.89 4.40 -11.11
CA ALA A 173 15.20 5.54 -11.71
C ALA A 173 14.67 6.51 -10.66
N LEU A 174 14.03 6.01 -9.60
CA LEU A 174 13.55 6.84 -8.49
C LEU A 174 14.68 7.48 -7.70
N SER A 175 15.80 6.77 -7.48
CA SER A 175 16.98 7.33 -6.79
C SER A 175 17.68 8.43 -7.58
N ALA A 176 17.55 8.44 -8.92
CA ALA A 176 18.06 9.47 -9.80
C ALA A 176 17.09 10.66 -10.01
N TYR A 177 15.87 10.55 -9.49
CA TYR A 177 14.85 11.59 -9.64
C TYR A 177 15.00 12.65 -8.55
N GLU A 178 15.60 13.77 -8.88
CA GLU A 178 15.97 14.88 -7.96
C GLU A 178 14.75 15.78 -7.65
N ALA A 179 13.59 15.24 -7.30
CA ALA A 179 12.44 16.02 -6.88
C ALA A 179 12.25 15.97 -5.36
N GLU A 180 11.92 17.10 -4.77
CA GLU A 180 11.50 17.15 -3.37
C GLU A 180 10.10 16.54 -3.23
N LEU A 181 10.03 15.30 -2.76
CA LEU A 181 8.81 14.56 -2.53
C LEU A 181 8.74 14.09 -1.07
N ASP A 182 7.54 14.13 -0.50
CA ASP A 182 7.25 13.57 0.82
C ASP A 182 6.88 12.08 0.71
N TYR A 183 6.15 11.73 -0.36
CA TYR A 183 5.70 10.36 -0.60
C TYR A 183 5.84 9.97 -2.07
N ILE A 184 6.18 8.69 -2.31
CA ILE A 184 6.02 8.01 -3.58
C ILE A 184 5.12 6.81 -3.34
N ILE A 185 3.98 6.73 -4.03
CA ILE A 185 3.03 5.62 -3.96
C ILE A 185 3.11 4.84 -5.26
N ILE A 186 3.48 3.56 -5.19
CA ILE A 186 3.61 2.69 -6.36
C ILE A 186 2.37 1.79 -6.43
N ASP A 187 1.54 1.99 -7.46
CA ASP A 187 0.37 1.13 -7.72
C ASP A 187 0.78 -0.13 -8.46
N CYS A 188 0.69 -1.29 -7.82
CA CYS A 188 1.15 -2.56 -8.36
C CYS A 188 0.04 -3.30 -9.11
N PRO A 189 0.39 -4.04 -10.19
CA PRO A 189 -0.53 -4.96 -10.86
C PRO A 189 -0.98 -6.11 -9.92
N PRO A 190 -2.04 -6.85 -10.27
CA PRO A 190 -2.50 -8.00 -9.48
C PRO A 190 -1.64 -9.27 -9.67
N SER A 191 -0.46 -9.14 -10.25
CA SER A 191 0.51 -10.23 -10.46
C SER A 191 1.70 -10.11 -9.51
N LEU A 192 2.46 -11.20 -9.32
CA LEU A 192 3.77 -11.17 -8.66
C LEU A 192 4.91 -11.31 -9.68
N GLY A 193 4.76 -10.67 -10.84
CA GLY A 193 5.76 -10.61 -11.90
C GLY A 193 6.90 -9.62 -11.62
N LEU A 194 7.74 -9.40 -12.62
CA LEU A 194 8.91 -8.50 -12.51
C LEU A 194 8.53 -7.05 -12.23
N LEU A 195 7.34 -6.60 -12.64
CA LEU A 195 6.85 -5.26 -12.31
C LEU A 195 6.64 -5.12 -10.78
N THR A 196 5.93 -6.07 -10.16
CA THR A 196 5.73 -6.06 -8.70
C THR A 196 7.06 -6.24 -7.95
N VAL A 197 7.97 -7.06 -8.44
CA VAL A 197 9.32 -7.17 -7.87
C VAL A 197 10.05 -5.83 -7.92
N ASN A 198 10.00 -5.09 -9.04
CA ASN A 198 10.60 -3.76 -9.14
C ASN A 198 9.99 -2.77 -8.13
N ALA A 199 8.65 -2.81 -7.94
CA ALA A 199 7.99 -2.00 -6.92
C ALA A 199 8.52 -2.30 -5.51
N LEU A 200 8.56 -3.57 -5.11
CA LEU A 200 9.00 -4.00 -3.78
C LEU A 200 10.49 -3.77 -3.55
N VAL A 201 11.32 -3.86 -4.60
CA VAL A 201 12.74 -3.53 -4.52
C VAL A 201 12.97 -2.03 -4.37
N ALA A 202 12.12 -1.20 -4.96
CA ALA A 202 12.22 0.25 -4.89
C ALA A 202 11.60 0.83 -3.60
N ALA A 203 10.68 0.13 -2.96
CA ALA A 203 9.91 0.63 -1.83
C ALA A 203 10.65 0.51 -0.48
N ASP A 204 10.37 1.41 0.45
CA ASP A 204 10.69 1.27 1.87
C ASP A 204 9.61 0.45 2.58
N GLU A 205 8.36 0.58 2.11
CA GLU A 205 7.18 0.09 2.79
C GLU A 205 6.22 -0.64 1.84
N VAL A 206 5.53 -1.65 2.38
CA VAL A 206 4.42 -2.32 1.70
C VAL A 206 3.13 -1.95 2.40
N LEU A 207 2.16 -1.47 1.62
CA LEU A 207 0.77 -1.30 2.02
C LEU A 207 -0.09 -2.36 1.33
N ILE A 208 -0.86 -3.12 2.12
CA ILE A 208 -1.71 -4.20 1.61
C ILE A 208 -3.18 -3.85 1.81
N PRO A 209 -3.94 -3.52 0.76
CA PRO A 209 -5.39 -3.44 0.84
C PRO A 209 -5.99 -4.84 0.89
N ILE A 210 -6.86 -5.09 1.89
CA ILE A 210 -7.56 -6.35 2.10
C ILE A 210 -9.07 -6.11 2.03
N GLN A 211 -9.73 -6.74 1.08
CA GLN A 211 -11.19 -6.72 1.00
C GLN A 211 -11.80 -7.61 2.08
N CYS A 212 -12.76 -7.08 2.86
CA CYS A 212 -13.42 -7.81 3.97
C CYS A 212 -14.43 -8.85 3.46
N GLU A 213 -13.93 -9.91 2.81
CA GLU A 213 -14.71 -11.04 2.28
C GLU A 213 -14.10 -12.39 2.70
N TYR A 214 -14.84 -13.48 2.50
CA TYR A 214 -14.47 -14.84 2.93
C TYR A 214 -13.05 -15.26 2.53
N TYR A 215 -12.63 -14.90 1.30
CA TYR A 215 -11.27 -15.21 0.79
C TYR A 215 -10.26 -14.08 1.03
N ALA A 216 -10.47 -13.26 2.05
CA ALA A 216 -9.64 -12.09 2.33
C ALA A 216 -8.15 -12.43 2.54
N LEU A 217 -7.88 -13.52 3.22
CA LEU A 217 -6.53 -14.01 3.55
C LEU A 217 -5.94 -14.96 2.50
N GLU A 218 -6.76 -15.37 1.51
CA GLU A 218 -6.27 -16.20 0.41
C GLU A 218 -5.25 -15.41 -0.42
N GLY A 219 -4.10 -16.00 -0.68
CA GLY A 219 -3.01 -15.35 -1.41
C GLY A 219 -2.14 -14.39 -0.57
N LEU A 220 -2.62 -13.92 0.60
CA LEU A 220 -1.81 -13.05 1.47
C LEU A 220 -0.51 -13.75 1.91
N GLY A 221 -0.59 -15.02 2.29
CA GLY A 221 0.59 -15.82 2.66
C GLY A 221 1.63 -15.91 1.54
N GLN A 222 1.22 -15.97 0.27
CA GLN A 222 2.16 -15.96 -0.86
C GLN A 222 2.79 -14.58 -1.06
N LEU A 223 2.01 -13.49 -0.93
CA LEU A 223 2.55 -12.13 -0.99
C LEU A 223 3.57 -11.91 0.13
N LEU A 224 3.26 -12.30 1.36
CA LEU A 224 4.18 -12.15 2.50
C LEU A 224 5.47 -12.94 2.30
N ARG A 225 5.39 -14.19 1.81
CA ARG A 225 6.60 -14.96 1.46
C ARG A 225 7.46 -14.27 0.41
N ASN A 226 6.86 -13.62 -0.59
CA ASN A 226 7.61 -12.87 -1.60
C ASN A 226 8.23 -11.59 -1.01
N VAL A 227 7.52 -10.87 -0.14
CA VAL A 227 8.08 -9.74 0.62
C VAL A 227 9.29 -10.20 1.44
N ASP A 228 9.20 -11.33 2.14
CA ASP A 228 10.32 -11.90 2.91
C ASP A 228 11.52 -12.26 2.02
N LEU A 229 11.28 -12.85 0.85
CA LEU A 229 12.34 -13.19 -0.11
C LEU A 229 13.03 -11.93 -0.65
N ILE A 230 12.25 -10.90 -0.98
CA ILE A 230 12.80 -9.63 -1.45
C ILE A 230 13.58 -8.95 -0.33
N LYS A 231 13.04 -8.93 0.89
CA LYS A 231 13.73 -8.39 2.07
C LYS A 231 15.05 -9.11 2.33
N ALA A 232 15.09 -10.44 2.19
CA ALA A 232 16.30 -11.23 2.45
C ALA A 232 17.41 -11.04 1.39
N HIS A 233 17.04 -10.76 0.13
CA HIS A 233 18.01 -10.85 -0.97
C HIS A 233 18.21 -9.55 -1.77
N LEU A 234 17.20 -8.68 -1.86
CA LEU A 234 17.18 -7.53 -2.78
C LEU A 234 16.98 -6.18 -2.07
N ASN A 235 16.18 -6.15 -1.01
CA ASN A 235 15.85 -4.92 -0.29
C ASN A 235 15.69 -5.17 1.22
N PRO A 236 16.77 -5.18 2.01
CA PRO A 236 16.74 -5.47 3.44
C PRO A 236 15.92 -4.47 4.28
N THR A 237 15.67 -3.27 3.76
CA THR A 237 14.91 -2.21 4.45
C THR A 237 13.41 -2.32 4.23
N LEU A 238 12.96 -3.15 3.29
CA LEU A 238 11.54 -3.32 3.00
C LEU A 238 10.77 -3.80 4.25
N ASN A 239 9.68 -3.13 4.57
CA ASN A 239 8.85 -3.45 5.71
C ASN A 239 7.36 -3.47 5.35
N LEU A 240 6.61 -4.43 5.91
CA LEU A 240 5.15 -4.38 5.89
C LEU A 240 4.69 -3.34 6.92
N SER A 241 4.35 -2.15 6.47
CA SER A 241 4.01 -1.04 7.36
C SER A 241 2.51 -0.90 7.59
N THR A 242 1.70 -1.29 6.61
CA THR A 242 0.27 -0.93 6.64
C THR A 242 -0.60 -1.99 5.97
N ILE A 243 -1.67 -2.36 6.66
CA ILE A 243 -2.80 -3.11 6.10
C ILE A 243 -4.03 -2.21 6.20
N VAL A 244 -4.74 -2.03 5.08
CA VAL A 244 -6.00 -1.29 5.03
C VAL A 244 -7.16 -2.20 4.67
N LEU A 245 -8.19 -2.22 5.50
CA LEU A 245 -9.41 -2.99 5.26
C LEU A 245 -10.32 -2.21 4.32
N THR A 246 -10.62 -2.81 3.16
CA THR A 246 -11.38 -2.18 2.08
C THR A 246 -12.75 -2.84 1.88
N MET A 247 -13.65 -2.11 1.23
CA MET A 247 -15.01 -2.57 0.92
C MET A 247 -15.74 -3.11 2.15
N TYR A 248 -15.46 -2.54 3.30
CA TYR A 248 -16.07 -2.92 4.56
C TYR A 248 -17.56 -2.59 4.56
N ASP A 249 -18.39 -3.59 4.87
CA ASP A 249 -19.82 -3.43 5.09
C ASP A 249 -20.16 -3.84 6.54
N GLY A 250 -20.23 -2.85 7.43
CA GLY A 250 -20.54 -3.06 8.85
C GLY A 250 -21.90 -3.68 9.16
N ARG A 251 -22.78 -3.81 8.15
CA ARG A 251 -24.08 -4.53 8.30
C ARG A 251 -23.90 -6.04 8.23
N THR A 252 -22.77 -6.53 7.78
CA THR A 252 -22.51 -7.96 7.62
C THR A 252 -21.61 -8.48 8.73
N ARG A 253 -22.00 -9.59 9.35
CA ARG A 253 -21.18 -10.28 10.35
C ARG A 253 -19.85 -10.76 9.78
N LEU A 254 -19.85 -11.16 8.50
CA LEU A 254 -18.66 -11.63 7.82
C LEU A 254 -17.57 -10.54 7.78
N ALA A 255 -17.93 -9.31 7.39
CA ALA A 255 -16.96 -8.23 7.31
C ALA A 255 -16.33 -7.93 8.68
N SER A 256 -17.14 -7.93 9.76
CA SER A 256 -16.63 -7.74 11.13
C SER A 256 -15.71 -8.88 11.55
N GLN A 257 -16.09 -10.14 11.31
CA GLN A 257 -15.26 -11.29 11.64
C GLN A 257 -13.92 -11.29 10.92
N VAL A 258 -13.91 -10.98 9.62
CA VAL A 258 -12.66 -10.86 8.84
C VAL A 258 -11.80 -9.71 9.38
N ALA A 259 -12.40 -8.57 9.69
CA ALA A 259 -11.66 -7.43 10.24
C ALA A 259 -11.03 -7.77 11.60
N ASP A 260 -11.77 -8.45 12.48
CA ASP A 260 -11.28 -8.87 13.80
C ASP A 260 -10.15 -9.90 13.69
N GLU A 261 -10.26 -10.85 12.74
CA GLU A 261 -9.23 -11.86 12.49
C GLU A 261 -7.95 -11.23 11.95
N VAL A 262 -8.06 -10.30 10.98
CA VAL A 262 -6.90 -9.56 10.44
C VAL A 262 -6.23 -8.74 11.54
N ARG A 263 -7.00 -8.03 12.37
CA ARG A 263 -6.46 -7.25 13.49
C ARG A 263 -5.81 -8.11 14.56
N ALA A 264 -6.43 -9.24 14.90
CA ALA A 264 -5.86 -10.19 15.87
C ALA A 264 -4.50 -10.73 15.41
N HIS A 265 -4.28 -10.82 14.10
CA HIS A 265 -3.07 -11.41 13.53
C HIS A 265 -1.96 -10.39 13.27
N PHE A 266 -2.31 -9.21 12.76
CA PHE A 266 -1.36 -8.18 12.32
C PHE A 266 -1.25 -6.98 13.27
N GLY A 267 -2.08 -6.94 14.32
CA GLY A 267 -2.00 -5.90 15.37
C GLY A 267 -2.01 -4.48 14.80
N ASP A 268 -1.04 -3.69 15.26
CA ASP A 268 -0.92 -2.26 14.93
C ASP A 268 -0.57 -1.98 13.46
N THR A 269 -0.17 -3.01 12.69
CA THR A 269 0.04 -2.87 11.24
C THR A 269 -1.29 -2.57 10.51
N VAL A 270 -2.43 -3.02 11.05
CA VAL A 270 -3.75 -2.75 10.49
C VAL A 270 -4.19 -1.33 10.85
N LEU A 271 -4.68 -0.58 9.87
CA LEU A 271 -5.27 0.73 10.15
C LEU A 271 -6.52 0.57 11.02
N ASN A 272 -6.72 1.48 11.97
CA ASN A 272 -7.99 1.61 12.70
C ASN A 272 -9.11 1.98 11.73
N THR A 273 -8.80 2.87 10.79
CA THR A 273 -9.68 3.30 9.73
C THR A 273 -9.98 2.16 8.75
N VAL A 274 -11.26 1.96 8.44
CA VAL A 274 -11.73 1.02 7.40
C VAL A 274 -12.31 1.79 6.23
N ILE A 275 -12.08 1.32 5.00
CA ILE A 275 -12.65 1.92 3.79
C ILE A 275 -13.98 1.25 3.49
N PRO A 276 -15.11 1.98 3.54
CA PRO A 276 -16.43 1.40 3.31
C PRO A 276 -16.62 1.02 1.84
N ARG A 277 -17.52 0.08 1.58
CA ARG A 277 -18.04 -0.15 0.23
C ARG A 277 -18.82 1.10 -0.20
N SER A 278 -18.37 1.77 -1.25
CA SER A 278 -18.95 3.01 -1.74
C SER A 278 -18.99 3.03 -3.27
N VAL A 279 -20.16 3.37 -3.81
CA VAL A 279 -20.36 3.56 -5.27
C VAL A 279 -19.53 4.73 -5.77
N ARG A 280 -19.40 5.81 -4.97
CA ARG A 280 -18.62 7.00 -5.32
C ARG A 280 -17.15 6.71 -5.58
N LEU A 281 -16.55 5.79 -4.81
CA LEU A 281 -15.18 5.31 -5.04
C LEU A 281 -15.01 4.59 -6.38
N SER A 282 -16.07 3.93 -6.86
CA SER A 282 -16.04 3.22 -8.14
C SER A 282 -16.37 4.13 -9.34
N GLU A 283 -17.12 5.19 -9.12
CA GLU A 283 -17.52 6.15 -10.16
C GLU A 283 -16.40 7.17 -10.47
N ALA A 284 -15.73 7.69 -9.45
CA ALA A 284 -14.75 8.76 -9.56
C ALA A 284 -13.70 8.55 -10.68
N PRO A 285 -13.09 7.34 -10.85
CA PRO A 285 -12.11 7.09 -11.91
C PRO A 285 -12.67 7.29 -13.32
N SER A 286 -13.97 7.05 -13.54
CA SER A 286 -14.62 7.26 -14.85
C SER A 286 -14.66 8.73 -15.27
N TYR A 287 -14.49 9.64 -14.32
CA TYR A 287 -14.40 11.08 -14.53
C TYR A 287 -12.96 11.60 -14.48
N GLY A 288 -11.96 10.73 -14.38
CA GLY A 288 -10.56 11.12 -14.22
C GLY A 288 -10.32 11.84 -12.88
N GLN A 289 -11.03 11.44 -11.83
CA GLN A 289 -10.98 12.11 -10.53
C GLN A 289 -10.74 11.11 -9.39
N SER A 290 -10.03 11.58 -8.36
CA SER A 290 -10.08 10.94 -7.05
C SER A 290 -11.45 11.16 -6.40
N VAL A 291 -11.82 10.33 -5.42
CA VAL A 291 -13.06 10.59 -4.65
C VAL A 291 -12.98 11.90 -3.87
N MET A 292 -11.77 12.39 -3.59
CA MET A 292 -11.52 13.65 -2.88
C MET A 292 -12.02 14.86 -3.67
N THR A 293 -11.92 14.81 -5.00
CA THR A 293 -12.39 15.87 -5.90
C THR A 293 -13.80 15.58 -6.44
N TYR A 294 -14.14 14.29 -6.64
CA TYR A 294 -15.43 13.88 -7.20
C TYR A 294 -16.60 14.06 -6.21
N ASP A 295 -16.44 13.58 -4.96
CA ASP A 295 -17.47 13.70 -3.91
C ASP A 295 -16.80 13.78 -2.53
N PRO A 296 -16.26 14.96 -2.17
CA PRO A 296 -15.49 15.16 -0.92
C PRO A 296 -16.28 14.84 0.35
N GLY A 297 -17.61 14.96 0.31
CA GLY A 297 -18.51 14.69 1.45
C GLY A 297 -18.88 13.23 1.60
N SER A 298 -18.48 12.35 0.68
CA SER A 298 -18.83 10.94 0.75
C SER A 298 -18.08 10.22 1.88
N SER A 299 -18.70 9.15 2.39
CA SER A 299 -18.05 8.29 3.41
C SER A 299 -16.73 7.68 2.92
N GLY A 300 -16.59 7.45 1.60
CA GLY A 300 -15.35 6.97 1.00
C GLY A 300 -14.23 8.02 1.06
N ALA A 301 -14.53 9.29 0.74
CA ALA A 301 -13.59 10.39 0.82
C ALA A 301 -13.12 10.62 2.26
N MET A 302 -14.07 10.70 3.20
CA MET A 302 -13.73 10.87 4.62
C MET A 302 -12.86 9.73 5.14
N ALA A 303 -13.17 8.47 4.78
CA ALA A 303 -12.38 7.32 5.19
C ALA A 303 -10.95 7.34 4.64
N TYR A 304 -10.74 7.74 3.38
CA TYR A 304 -9.38 7.88 2.85
C TYR A 304 -8.62 9.06 3.45
N MET A 305 -9.30 10.15 3.80
CA MET A 305 -8.70 11.27 4.54
C MET A 305 -8.22 10.81 5.92
N ASP A 306 -9.05 10.05 6.65
CA ASP A 306 -8.68 9.49 7.96
C ASP A 306 -7.56 8.46 7.85
N ALA A 307 -7.57 7.59 6.82
CA ALA A 307 -6.52 6.62 6.57
C ALA A 307 -5.17 7.29 6.24
N ALA A 308 -5.19 8.33 5.40
CA ALA A 308 -3.99 9.09 5.05
C ALA A 308 -3.41 9.80 6.29
N ARG A 309 -4.29 10.40 7.12
CA ARG A 309 -3.90 11.00 8.40
C ARG A 309 -3.23 9.96 9.31
N GLU A 310 -3.82 8.79 9.48
CA GLU A 310 -3.26 7.71 10.30
C GLU A 310 -1.87 7.27 9.78
N ILE A 311 -1.68 7.16 8.46
CA ILE A 311 -0.39 6.85 7.83
C ILE A 311 0.64 7.97 8.07
N ALA A 312 0.25 9.25 7.99
CA ALA A 312 1.14 10.37 8.23
C ALA A 312 1.65 10.37 9.68
N TYR A 313 0.77 10.10 10.66
CA TYR A 313 1.18 10.03 12.06
C TYR A 313 2.07 8.82 12.39
N ARG A 314 1.92 7.70 11.70
CA ARG A 314 2.82 6.54 11.85
C ARG A 314 4.26 6.85 11.44
N ALA A 315 4.48 7.82 10.55
CA ALA A 315 5.81 8.24 10.10
C ALA A 315 6.68 8.88 11.19
N VAL A 316 6.08 9.38 12.27
CA VAL A 316 6.79 10.08 13.34
C VAL A 316 7.18 9.14 14.49
N THR A 317 6.66 7.92 14.47
CA THR A 317 6.82 6.95 15.59
C THR A 317 7.92 5.91 15.33
N VAL A 318 8.63 5.98 14.20
CA VAL A 318 9.71 5.03 13.80
C VAL A 318 11.08 5.68 13.93
#